data_906c9600b67d7ef2d7ec4c3726af0e69
#
_entry.id   906c9600b67d7ef2d7ec4c3726af0e69
#
_cell.length_a   1.000
_cell.length_b   1.000
_cell.length_c   1.000
_cell.angle_alpha   90.00
_cell.angle_beta   90.00
_cell.angle_gamma   90.00
#
_symmetry.space_group_name_H-M   'P 1'
#
loop_
_entity.id
_entity.type
_entity.pdbx_description
1 polymer ?
#
loop_
_entity_poly.entity_id
_entity_poly.type
_entity_poly.pdbx_seq_one_letter_code
_entity_poly.pdbx_strand_id
1 'polypeptide(L)'
;TAVNIYNNGSGWSDTLIVTTGLSAPDSLSIAPYAYATKSPVFLAGPNGDLSSNVRAAISSGSFDKAIIIGSSSNVSESTENFLKSQLGLNKVYRISGSTRYVTSSKIAKWACGEDQNAPFSPDVILGYSHVAIANGGDNAFPDGLSGGAFCGHNRSVMLLIDNSKTFSNNVTLTDNVSIHIRDVELGYAIGSNGVISDSLLDSIESFFMGCL
;
A
#
# COMPACT_ATOMS: atom_id res chain seq x y z
N THR A 1 -11.20 -2.48 16.83
CA THR A 1 -11.18 -3.67 15.94
C THR A 1 -9.74 -4.10 15.66
N ALA A 2 -8.84 -3.22 15.16
CA ALA A 2 -7.44 -3.57 14.89
C ALA A 2 -6.70 -4.09 16.14
N VAL A 3 -6.89 -3.48 17.30
CA VAL A 3 -6.32 -3.95 18.58
C VAL A 3 -6.83 -5.35 18.93
N ASN A 4 -8.12 -5.63 18.72
CA ASN A 4 -8.67 -6.96 18.98
C ASN A 4 -8.06 -8.03 18.05
N ILE A 5 -7.86 -7.70 16.78
CA ILE A 5 -7.20 -8.60 15.81
C ILE A 5 -5.77 -8.85 16.26
N TYR A 6 -5.04 -7.80 16.61
CA TYR A 6 -3.66 -7.90 17.09
C TYR A 6 -3.55 -8.75 18.36
N ASN A 7 -4.39 -8.49 19.37
CA ASN A 7 -4.34 -9.20 20.66
C ASN A 7 -4.78 -10.66 20.58
N ASN A 8 -5.61 -11.04 19.61
CA ASN A 8 -6.10 -12.42 19.44
C ASN A 8 -5.39 -13.19 18.32
N GLY A 9 -4.55 -12.52 17.55
CA GLY A 9 -3.70 -13.14 16.54
C GLY A 9 -2.33 -13.51 17.10
N SER A 10 -1.54 -14.21 16.31
CA SER A 10 -0.18 -14.60 16.66
C SER A 10 0.73 -14.60 15.43
N GLY A 11 2.03 -14.56 15.67
CA GLY A 11 3.03 -14.57 14.60
C GLY A 11 3.06 -13.25 13.80
N TRP A 12 2.69 -12.13 14.42
CA TRP A 12 2.81 -10.82 13.84
C TRP A 12 4.27 -10.43 13.61
N SER A 13 4.51 -9.66 12.54
CA SER A 13 5.79 -9.00 12.30
C SER A 13 6.10 -7.98 13.40
N ASP A 14 7.35 -7.67 13.58
CA ASP A 14 7.84 -6.55 14.40
C ASP A 14 7.69 -5.19 13.69
N THR A 15 7.26 -5.18 12.44
CA THR A 15 6.93 -3.99 11.67
C THR A 15 5.42 -3.74 11.72
N LEU A 16 5.00 -2.62 12.30
CA LEU A 16 3.60 -2.18 12.30
C LEU A 16 3.32 -1.18 11.17
N ILE A 17 2.07 -1.11 10.73
CA ILE A 17 1.60 -0.16 9.72
C ILE A 17 0.53 0.73 10.34
N VAL A 18 0.61 2.04 10.07
CA VAL A 18 -0.43 3.01 10.43
C VAL A 18 -0.94 3.70 9.17
N THR A 19 -2.25 3.72 8.99
CA THR A 19 -2.93 4.44 7.90
C THR A 19 -4.20 5.10 8.40
N THR A 20 -4.87 5.90 7.56
CA THR A 20 -6.15 6.51 7.93
C THR A 20 -7.28 5.49 7.93
N GLY A 21 -8.22 5.63 8.87
CA GLY A 21 -9.48 4.89 8.87
C GLY A 21 -10.60 5.55 8.05
N LEU A 22 -10.36 6.74 7.46
CA LEU A 22 -11.37 7.51 6.75
C LEU A 22 -11.42 7.25 5.25
N SER A 23 -10.36 6.69 4.68
CA SER A 23 -10.21 6.48 3.24
C SER A 23 -9.49 5.17 2.98
N ALA A 24 -10.03 4.34 2.11
CA ALA A 24 -9.50 3.01 1.83
C ALA A 24 -8.24 2.95 0.94
N PRO A 25 -8.00 3.85 -0.02
CA PRO A 25 -6.94 3.70 -1.02
C PRO A 25 -5.55 3.47 -0.43
N ASP A 26 -5.17 4.22 0.59
CA ASP A 26 -3.85 4.11 1.22
C ASP A 26 -3.67 2.72 1.87
N SER A 27 -4.70 2.24 2.59
CA SER A 27 -4.68 0.90 3.21
C SER A 27 -4.72 -0.23 2.18
N LEU A 28 -5.41 -0.04 1.06
CA LEU A 28 -5.43 -1.02 -0.03
C LEU A 28 -4.05 -1.17 -0.68
N SER A 29 -3.38 -0.06 -0.94
CA SER A 29 -2.06 -0.07 -1.59
C SER A 29 -0.99 -0.82 -0.78
N ILE A 30 -1.04 -0.74 0.56
CA ILE A 30 -0.09 -1.42 1.45
C ILE A 30 -0.53 -2.84 1.83
N ALA A 31 -1.77 -3.23 1.54
CA ALA A 31 -2.34 -4.52 1.94
C ALA A 31 -1.52 -5.73 1.46
N PRO A 32 -0.96 -5.77 0.23
CA PRO A 32 -0.09 -6.86 -0.20
C PRO A 32 1.12 -7.06 0.73
N TYR A 33 1.80 -5.97 1.07
CA TYR A 33 2.93 -6.01 1.99
C TYR A 33 2.51 -6.45 3.39
N ALA A 34 1.44 -5.86 3.92
CA ALA A 34 0.91 -6.22 5.23
C ALA A 34 0.58 -7.72 5.34
N TYR A 35 0.00 -8.29 4.28
CA TYR A 35 -0.29 -9.73 4.20
C TYR A 35 0.99 -10.56 4.14
N ALA A 36 1.91 -10.23 3.23
CA ALA A 36 3.15 -10.99 3.00
C ALA A 36 4.05 -11.05 4.25
N THR A 37 4.06 -9.97 5.03
CA THR A 37 4.88 -9.85 6.25
C THR A 37 4.14 -10.19 7.54
N LYS A 38 2.81 -10.33 7.50
CA LYS A 38 1.94 -10.37 8.69
C LYS A 38 2.06 -9.11 9.56
N SER A 39 2.28 -7.96 8.94
CA SER A 39 2.36 -6.69 9.65
C SER A 39 0.95 -6.24 10.10
N PRO A 40 0.73 -5.96 11.39
CA PRO A 40 -0.55 -5.45 11.85
C PRO A 40 -0.78 -4.02 11.35
N VAL A 41 -2.01 -3.74 10.88
CA VAL A 41 -2.43 -2.43 10.39
C VAL A 41 -3.31 -1.75 11.43
N PHE A 42 -2.87 -0.61 11.94
CA PHE A 42 -3.62 0.23 12.87
C PHE A 42 -4.17 1.45 12.13
N LEU A 43 -5.42 1.80 12.45
CA LEU A 43 -6.11 2.90 11.79
C LEU A 43 -6.09 4.15 12.68
N ALA A 44 -5.65 5.26 12.11
CA ALA A 44 -5.79 6.58 12.70
C ALA A 44 -7.26 7.06 12.58
N GLY A 45 -7.71 7.78 13.57
CA GLY A 45 -9.04 8.38 13.63
C GLY A 45 -9.19 9.64 12.76
N PRO A 46 -10.32 10.34 12.87
CA PRO A 46 -10.64 11.51 12.02
C PRO A 46 -9.61 12.64 12.06
N ASN A 47 -8.93 12.82 13.18
CA ASN A 47 -7.88 13.84 13.33
C ASN A 47 -6.47 13.32 12.95
N GLY A 48 -6.37 12.13 12.39
CA GLY A 48 -5.10 11.49 12.12
C GLY A 48 -4.40 10.91 13.35
N ASP A 49 -5.05 10.95 14.52
CA ASP A 49 -4.48 10.47 15.78
C ASP A 49 -4.84 9.01 16.06
N LEU A 50 -3.91 8.31 16.70
CA LEU A 50 -4.17 6.98 17.25
C LEU A 50 -4.95 7.09 18.55
N SER A 51 -5.98 6.25 18.71
CA SER A 51 -6.71 6.15 19.98
C SER A 51 -5.81 5.67 21.13
N SER A 52 -6.20 5.95 22.38
CA SER A 52 -5.46 5.50 23.55
C SER A 52 -5.22 3.98 23.58
N ASN A 53 -6.21 3.20 23.18
CA ASN A 53 -6.10 1.74 23.12
C ASN A 53 -5.06 1.27 22.06
N VAL A 54 -5.00 1.95 20.90
CA VAL A 54 -4.01 1.64 19.88
C VAL A 54 -2.61 2.03 20.36
N ARG A 55 -2.46 3.21 20.96
CA ARG A 55 -1.18 3.64 21.55
C ARG A 55 -0.71 2.66 22.62
N ALA A 56 -1.59 2.22 23.50
CA ALA A 56 -1.27 1.23 24.54
C ALA A 56 -0.83 -0.11 23.92
N ALA A 57 -1.53 -0.60 22.89
CA ALA A 57 -1.17 -1.83 22.20
C ALA A 57 0.20 -1.73 21.51
N ILE A 58 0.53 -0.58 20.91
CA ILE A 58 1.85 -0.35 20.30
C ILE A 58 2.94 -0.28 21.38
N SER A 59 2.70 0.45 22.49
CA SER A 59 3.69 0.58 23.58
C SER A 59 3.95 -0.71 24.32
N SER A 60 2.99 -1.64 24.38
CA SER A 60 3.15 -2.97 25.00
C SER A 60 3.57 -4.06 24.00
N GLY A 61 3.52 -3.79 22.71
CA GLY A 61 3.90 -4.70 21.66
C GLY A 61 5.42 -4.77 21.46
N SER A 62 5.88 -5.80 20.76
CA SER A 62 7.30 -6.00 20.42
C SER A 62 7.59 -5.49 19.01
N PHE A 63 7.32 -4.20 18.76
CA PHE A 63 7.56 -3.59 17.46
C PHE A 63 8.96 -2.95 17.39
N ASP A 64 9.62 -3.11 16.24
CA ASP A 64 10.92 -2.51 15.92
C ASP A 64 10.80 -1.38 14.88
N LYS A 65 9.82 -1.46 13.99
CA LYS A 65 9.64 -0.50 12.88
C LYS A 65 8.18 -0.11 12.71
N ALA A 66 7.96 1.08 12.17
CA ALA A 66 6.63 1.56 11.79
C ALA A 66 6.63 2.19 10.39
N ILE A 67 5.62 1.83 9.62
CA ILE A 67 5.34 2.44 8.31
C ILE A 67 4.06 3.25 8.43
N ILE A 68 4.13 4.54 8.11
CA ILE A 68 2.98 5.43 8.06
C ILE A 68 2.59 5.63 6.59
N ILE A 69 1.34 5.31 6.26
CA ILE A 69 0.81 5.51 4.91
C ILE A 69 -0.15 6.69 4.91
N GLY A 70 0.17 7.68 4.08
CA GLY A 70 -0.59 8.92 3.91
C GLY A 70 0.10 10.15 4.49
N SER A 71 -0.40 11.32 4.08
CA SER A 71 0.10 12.63 4.50
C SER A 71 -0.17 12.94 5.97
N SER A 72 0.38 14.04 6.49
CA SER A 72 0.13 14.50 7.85
C SER A 72 -1.32 14.92 8.10
N SER A 73 -2.10 15.18 7.05
CA SER A 73 -3.55 15.38 7.17
C SER A 73 -4.33 14.08 7.40
N ASN A 74 -3.79 12.94 7.01
CA ASN A 74 -4.42 11.63 7.14
C ASN A 74 -3.96 10.89 8.40
N VAL A 75 -2.64 10.97 8.69
CA VAL A 75 -2.02 10.44 9.91
C VAL A 75 -1.17 11.54 10.51
N SER A 76 -1.58 12.09 11.62
CA SER A 76 -1.03 13.31 12.20
C SER A 76 0.47 13.24 12.51
N GLU A 77 1.12 14.40 12.58
CA GLU A 77 2.50 14.50 13.09
C GLU A 77 2.60 14.06 14.55
N SER A 78 1.54 14.27 15.35
CA SER A 78 1.44 13.75 16.73
C SER A 78 1.57 12.23 16.76
N THR A 79 0.89 11.54 15.85
CA THR A 79 1.01 10.08 15.69
C THR A 79 2.43 9.67 15.27
N GLU A 80 3.03 10.35 14.30
CA GLU A 80 4.39 10.08 13.87
C GLU A 80 5.41 10.31 14.99
N ASN A 81 5.28 11.42 15.74
CA ASN A 81 6.15 11.73 16.88
C ASN A 81 5.99 10.70 18.01
N PHE A 82 4.78 10.24 18.28
CA PHE A 82 4.56 9.13 19.20
C PHE A 82 5.31 7.86 18.75
N LEU A 83 5.18 7.45 17.50
CA LEU A 83 5.88 6.27 16.97
C LEU A 83 7.41 6.45 17.05
N LYS A 84 7.92 7.61 16.67
CA LYS A 84 9.35 7.92 16.79
C LYS A 84 9.86 7.88 18.23
N SER A 85 9.04 8.30 19.19
CA SER A 85 9.40 8.22 20.62
C SER A 85 9.43 6.81 21.16
N GLN A 86 8.60 5.90 20.59
CA GLN A 86 8.54 4.49 21.01
C GLN A 86 9.62 3.64 20.35
N LEU A 87 9.91 3.87 19.06
CA LEU A 87 10.71 2.98 18.22
C LEU A 87 12.08 3.58 17.85
N GLY A 88 12.20 4.89 17.85
CA GLY A 88 13.38 5.62 17.37
C GLY A 88 13.16 6.34 16.04
N LEU A 89 13.94 7.39 15.80
CA LEU A 89 13.77 8.29 14.65
C LEU A 89 13.90 7.56 13.30
N ASN A 90 14.91 6.70 13.17
CA ASN A 90 15.22 5.97 11.94
C ASN A 90 14.41 4.66 11.78
N LYS A 91 13.46 4.40 12.67
CA LYS A 91 12.59 3.24 12.68
C LYS A 91 11.16 3.55 12.25
N VAL A 92 10.88 4.80 11.88
CA VAL A 92 9.57 5.26 11.41
C VAL A 92 9.72 5.84 10.02
N TYR A 93 8.98 5.30 9.06
CA TYR A 93 8.99 5.75 7.68
C TYR A 93 7.59 6.16 7.22
N ARG A 94 7.46 7.37 6.69
CA ARG A 94 6.21 7.86 6.09
C ARG A 94 6.27 7.77 4.57
N ILE A 95 5.30 7.07 3.97
CA ILE A 95 5.10 7.01 2.54
C ILE A 95 3.83 7.77 2.18
N SER A 96 3.96 8.85 1.41
CA SER A 96 2.84 9.66 0.95
C SER A 96 3.13 10.33 -0.39
N GLY A 97 2.08 10.55 -1.16
CA GLY A 97 2.12 11.28 -2.43
C GLY A 97 1.10 12.42 -2.46
N SER A 98 1.11 13.21 -3.52
CA SER A 98 0.15 14.28 -3.76
C SER A 98 -1.26 13.75 -4.06
N THR A 99 -1.37 12.52 -4.51
CA THR A 99 -2.61 11.79 -4.76
C THR A 99 -2.49 10.36 -4.27
N ARG A 100 -3.64 9.65 -4.13
CA ARG A 100 -3.68 8.21 -3.81
C ARG A 100 -2.89 7.35 -4.80
N TYR A 101 -2.87 7.76 -6.07
CA TYR A 101 -2.13 7.07 -7.12
C TYR A 101 -0.61 7.23 -6.95
N VAL A 102 -0.15 8.43 -6.64
CA VAL A 102 1.26 8.68 -6.31
C VAL A 102 1.68 7.98 -5.02
N THR A 103 0.79 7.92 -4.02
CA THR A 103 1.03 7.15 -2.79
C THR A 103 1.17 5.66 -3.13
N SER A 104 0.26 5.11 -3.95
CA SER A 104 0.30 3.72 -4.39
C SER A 104 1.59 3.39 -5.15
N SER A 105 2.02 4.26 -6.08
CA SER A 105 3.30 4.12 -6.79
C SER A 105 4.49 4.07 -5.85
N LYS A 106 4.56 4.98 -4.87
CA LYS A 106 5.65 5.02 -3.89
C LYS A 106 5.67 3.78 -2.97
N ILE A 107 4.50 3.30 -2.56
CA ILE A 107 4.39 2.06 -1.77
C ILE A 107 4.96 0.89 -2.56
N ALA A 108 4.59 0.75 -3.84
CA ALA A 108 5.09 -0.31 -4.70
C ALA A 108 6.62 -0.26 -4.82
N LYS A 109 7.18 0.92 -5.13
CA LYS A 109 8.64 1.11 -5.21
C LYS A 109 9.34 0.76 -3.90
N TRP A 110 8.82 1.24 -2.77
CA TRP A 110 9.40 0.89 -1.47
C TRP A 110 9.30 -0.61 -1.19
N ALA A 111 8.15 -1.24 -1.41
CA ALA A 111 7.93 -2.66 -1.16
C ALA A 111 8.78 -3.56 -2.08
N CYS A 112 9.18 -3.06 -3.26
CA CYS A 112 10.12 -3.73 -4.16
C CYS A 112 11.59 -3.42 -3.86
N GLY A 113 11.88 -2.65 -2.79
CA GLY A 113 13.25 -2.33 -2.39
C GLY A 113 13.91 -1.24 -3.23
N GLU A 114 13.15 -0.47 -3.99
CA GLU A 114 13.66 0.55 -4.93
C GLU A 114 13.76 1.95 -4.33
N ASP A 115 13.20 2.18 -3.14
CA ASP A 115 13.27 3.48 -2.48
C ASP A 115 14.58 3.65 -1.71
N GLN A 116 15.55 4.28 -2.34
CA GLN A 116 16.87 4.55 -1.78
C GLN A 116 16.86 5.59 -0.63
N ASN A 117 15.75 6.32 -0.45
CA ASN A 117 15.60 7.31 0.61
C ASN A 117 14.93 6.75 1.86
N ALA A 118 14.44 5.53 1.82
CA ALA A 118 13.82 4.88 2.97
C ALA A 118 14.86 4.64 4.09
N PRO A 119 14.51 4.90 5.35
CA PRO A 119 15.43 4.70 6.48
C PRO A 119 15.69 3.23 6.78
N PHE A 120 14.90 2.33 6.22
CA PHE A 120 15.05 0.87 6.29
C PHE A 120 14.42 0.20 5.07
N SER A 121 14.95 -0.97 4.73
CA SER A 121 14.41 -1.82 3.67
C SER A 121 13.15 -2.57 4.14
N PRO A 122 12.25 -2.96 3.22
CA PRO A 122 11.13 -3.84 3.56
C PRO A 122 11.62 -5.21 4.05
N ASP A 123 10.90 -5.82 4.99
CA ASP A 123 11.24 -7.14 5.55
C ASP A 123 11.02 -8.28 4.55
N VAL A 124 10.11 -8.08 3.60
CA VAL A 124 9.86 -8.96 2.45
C VAL A 124 9.84 -8.09 1.22
N ILE A 125 10.63 -8.46 0.22
CA ILE A 125 10.60 -7.78 -1.08
C ILE A 125 9.42 -8.33 -1.90
N LEU A 126 8.56 -7.44 -2.36
CA LEU A 126 7.53 -7.73 -3.36
C LEU A 126 8.13 -7.57 -4.77
N GLY A 127 7.39 -8.00 -5.77
CA GLY A 127 7.83 -7.91 -7.16
C GLY A 127 6.73 -7.51 -8.13
N TYR A 128 7.08 -7.41 -9.39
CA TYR A 128 6.18 -7.05 -10.48
C TYR A 128 5.75 -8.25 -11.35
N SER A 129 6.19 -9.47 -11.04
CA SER A 129 5.85 -10.64 -11.86
C SER A 129 4.35 -10.88 -11.99
N HIS A 130 3.58 -10.62 -10.96
CA HIS A 130 2.12 -10.82 -10.89
C HIS A 130 1.40 -9.52 -10.51
N VAL A 131 1.58 -8.47 -11.29
CA VAL A 131 1.01 -7.15 -10.99
C VAL A 131 -0.51 -7.19 -11.02
N ALA A 132 -1.14 -6.69 -9.97
CA ALA A 132 -2.57 -6.41 -10.00
C ALA A 132 -2.82 -4.89 -10.06
N ILE A 133 -3.86 -4.52 -10.82
CA ILE A 133 -4.40 -3.17 -10.86
C ILE A 133 -5.80 -3.16 -10.24
N ALA A 134 -6.09 -2.14 -9.45
CA ALA A 134 -7.42 -1.90 -8.88
C ALA A 134 -7.79 -0.41 -9.06
N ASN A 135 -9.07 -0.14 -9.27
CA ASN A 135 -9.53 1.25 -9.40
C ASN A 135 -9.42 1.97 -8.04
N GLY A 136 -8.69 3.08 -8.03
CA GLY A 136 -8.50 3.92 -6.83
C GLY A 136 -9.60 4.96 -6.60
N GLY A 137 -10.67 4.99 -7.41
CA GLY A 137 -11.80 5.91 -7.25
C GLY A 137 -12.60 5.66 -5.96
N ASP A 138 -13.32 6.68 -5.48
CA ASP A 138 -13.97 6.66 -4.15
C ASP A 138 -15.04 5.57 -3.98
N ASN A 139 -15.68 5.12 -5.05
CA ASN A 139 -16.73 4.10 -5.02
C ASN A 139 -16.28 2.73 -5.55
N ALA A 140 -15.00 2.56 -5.87
CA ALA A 140 -14.50 1.39 -6.57
C ALA A 140 -13.57 0.49 -5.71
N PHE A 141 -13.36 0.86 -4.44
CA PHE A 141 -12.41 0.17 -3.55
C PHE A 141 -12.82 -1.24 -3.06
N PRO A 142 -14.10 -1.67 -3.05
CA PRO A 142 -14.44 -2.99 -2.50
C PRO A 142 -13.69 -4.14 -3.16
N ASP A 143 -13.49 -4.06 -4.48
CA ASP A 143 -12.78 -5.10 -5.22
C ASP A 143 -11.30 -5.20 -4.82
N GLY A 144 -10.67 -4.06 -4.53
CA GLY A 144 -9.28 -4.00 -4.05
C GLY A 144 -9.04 -4.68 -2.70
N LEU A 145 -10.09 -4.88 -1.88
CA LEU A 145 -9.94 -5.56 -0.58
C LEU A 145 -9.50 -7.02 -0.75
N SER A 146 -10.04 -7.72 -1.73
CA SER A 146 -9.64 -9.10 -2.04
C SER A 146 -8.28 -9.16 -2.75
N GLY A 147 -7.98 -8.15 -3.57
CA GLY A 147 -6.73 -8.03 -4.31
C GLY A 147 -5.50 -7.95 -3.41
N GLY A 148 -5.60 -7.27 -2.27
CA GLY A 148 -4.49 -7.14 -1.33
C GLY A 148 -3.96 -8.48 -0.81
N ALA A 149 -4.84 -9.38 -0.39
CA ALA A 149 -4.45 -10.71 0.08
C ALA A 149 -3.91 -11.59 -1.06
N PHE A 150 -4.53 -11.54 -2.24
CA PHE A 150 -4.07 -12.24 -3.43
C PHE A 150 -2.65 -11.82 -3.83
N CYS A 151 -2.40 -10.53 -3.92
CA CYS A 151 -1.07 -9.99 -4.26
C CYS A 151 -0.04 -10.33 -3.19
N GLY A 152 -0.40 -10.21 -1.91
CA GLY A 152 0.50 -10.54 -0.81
C GLY A 152 0.90 -12.01 -0.76
N HIS A 153 -0.03 -12.92 -1.09
CA HIS A 153 0.25 -14.35 -1.23
C HIS A 153 1.27 -14.61 -2.35
N ASN A 154 1.14 -13.92 -3.47
CA ASN A 154 2.04 -14.03 -4.61
C ASN A 154 3.30 -13.14 -4.50
N ARG A 155 3.49 -12.46 -3.38
CA ARG A 155 4.58 -11.49 -3.16
C ARG A 155 4.64 -10.45 -4.28
N SER A 156 3.51 -9.94 -4.70
CA SER A 156 3.38 -8.99 -5.80
C SER A 156 2.72 -7.69 -5.37
N VAL A 157 2.92 -6.64 -6.14
CA VAL A 157 2.32 -5.34 -5.88
C VAL A 157 0.89 -5.26 -6.40
N MET A 158 0.06 -4.46 -5.73
CA MET A 158 -1.23 -4.01 -6.23
C MET A 158 -1.18 -2.50 -6.44
N LEU A 159 -1.44 -2.07 -7.67
CA LEU A 159 -1.37 -0.68 -8.08
C LEU A 159 -2.77 -0.07 -8.19
N LEU A 160 -3.00 1.05 -7.52
CA LEU A 160 -4.23 1.80 -7.72
C LEU A 160 -4.12 2.63 -8.99
N ILE A 161 -5.10 2.49 -9.87
CA ILE A 161 -5.16 3.20 -11.14
C ILE A 161 -6.34 4.20 -11.18
N ASP A 162 -6.18 5.23 -12.00
CA ASP A 162 -7.26 6.14 -12.37
C ASP A 162 -7.94 5.60 -13.62
N ASN A 163 -9.16 5.06 -13.46
CA ASN A 163 -9.91 4.44 -14.55
C ASN A 163 -10.32 5.41 -15.68
N SER A 164 -10.24 6.72 -15.43
CA SER A 164 -10.51 7.74 -16.46
C SER A 164 -9.33 8.03 -17.38
N LYS A 165 -8.17 7.38 -17.15
CA LYS A 165 -6.92 7.65 -17.87
C LYS A 165 -6.46 6.41 -18.65
N THR A 166 -5.75 6.68 -19.75
CA THR A 166 -5.01 5.63 -20.49
C THR A 166 -3.76 5.20 -19.73
N PHE A 167 -3.10 4.14 -20.18
CA PHE A 167 -1.82 3.67 -19.61
C PHE A 167 -0.81 4.81 -19.44
N SER A 168 -0.53 5.56 -20.50
CA SER A 168 0.48 6.63 -20.53
C SER A 168 0.19 7.82 -19.60
N ASN A 169 -1.07 8.00 -19.20
CA ASN A 169 -1.50 9.07 -18.30
C ASN A 169 -1.73 8.58 -16.87
N ASN A 170 -1.57 7.29 -16.60
CA ASN A 170 -1.70 6.69 -15.29
C ASN A 170 -0.32 6.63 -14.61
N VAL A 171 -0.08 7.54 -13.66
CA VAL A 171 1.22 7.66 -12.98
C VAL A 171 1.68 6.33 -12.35
N THR A 172 0.76 5.54 -11.83
CA THR A 172 1.08 4.26 -11.19
C THR A 172 1.59 3.24 -12.21
N LEU A 173 0.99 3.21 -13.41
CA LEU A 173 1.40 2.30 -14.48
C LEU A 173 2.73 2.75 -15.10
N THR A 174 2.86 4.04 -15.40
CA THR A 174 4.10 4.58 -16.00
C THR A 174 5.29 4.49 -15.05
N ASP A 175 5.10 4.77 -13.79
CA ASP A 175 6.17 4.78 -12.79
C ASP A 175 6.62 3.38 -12.33
N ASN A 176 5.79 2.37 -12.53
CA ASN A 176 6.07 1.01 -12.05
C ASN A 176 6.08 0.00 -13.20
N VAL A 177 4.96 -0.19 -13.92
CA VAL A 177 4.85 -1.24 -14.93
C VAL A 177 5.72 -0.96 -16.15
N SER A 178 5.79 0.28 -16.65
CA SER A 178 6.60 0.59 -17.83
C SER A 178 8.10 0.40 -17.61
N ILE A 179 8.57 0.63 -16.37
CA ILE A 179 9.98 0.46 -16.00
C ILE A 179 10.32 -1.03 -15.86
N HIS A 180 9.36 -1.82 -15.36
CA HIS A 180 9.51 -3.25 -15.08
C HIS A 180 8.79 -4.14 -16.11
N ILE A 181 8.57 -3.64 -17.31
CA ILE A 181 7.81 -4.35 -18.37
C ILE A 181 8.31 -5.78 -18.63
N ARG A 182 9.61 -6.01 -18.49
CA ARG A 182 10.24 -7.32 -18.71
C ARG A 182 10.10 -8.27 -17.52
N ASP A 183 9.74 -7.74 -16.35
CA ASP A 183 9.56 -8.49 -15.12
C ASP A 183 8.10 -8.94 -14.94
N VAL A 184 7.16 -8.33 -15.70
CA VAL A 184 5.73 -8.65 -15.64
C VAL A 184 5.44 -9.91 -16.46
N GLU A 185 5.10 -10.98 -15.77
CA GLU A 185 4.67 -12.25 -16.37
C GLU A 185 3.14 -12.31 -16.53
N LEU A 186 2.42 -11.80 -15.54
CA LEU A 186 0.95 -11.80 -15.50
C LEU A 186 0.42 -10.48 -14.93
N GLY A 187 -0.59 -9.94 -15.59
CA GLY A 187 -1.36 -8.79 -15.13
C GLY A 187 -2.77 -9.20 -14.70
N TYR A 188 -3.24 -8.67 -13.59
CA TYR A 188 -4.60 -8.90 -13.08
C TYR A 188 -5.35 -7.59 -12.94
N ALA A 189 -6.53 -7.51 -13.54
CA ALA A 189 -7.49 -6.43 -13.29
C ALA A 189 -8.47 -6.86 -12.19
N ILE A 190 -8.49 -6.14 -11.07
CA ILE A 190 -9.35 -6.45 -9.94
C ILE A 190 -10.63 -5.60 -10.03
N GLY A 191 -11.71 -6.24 -10.44
CA GLY A 191 -13.02 -5.62 -10.64
C GLY A 191 -13.66 -5.99 -11.98
N SER A 192 -14.93 -5.59 -12.15
CA SER A 192 -15.68 -5.76 -13.39
C SER A 192 -15.39 -4.62 -14.38
N ASN A 193 -15.89 -4.74 -15.62
CA ASN A 193 -15.83 -3.70 -16.65
C ASN A 193 -16.47 -2.36 -16.22
N GLY A 194 -17.39 -2.38 -15.25
CA GLY A 194 -17.95 -1.17 -14.65
C GLY A 194 -16.99 -0.46 -13.70
N VAL A 195 -15.92 -1.14 -13.28
CA VAL A 195 -14.91 -0.64 -12.33
C VAL A 195 -13.58 -0.36 -13.01
N ILE A 196 -13.17 -1.22 -13.94
CA ILE A 196 -11.99 -1.04 -14.78
C ILE A 196 -12.46 -1.09 -16.24
N SER A 197 -12.34 0.01 -16.97
CA SER A 197 -12.88 0.16 -18.32
C SER A 197 -12.09 -0.65 -19.35
N ASP A 198 -12.80 -1.17 -20.35
CA ASP A 198 -12.20 -1.85 -21.50
C ASP A 198 -11.17 -0.95 -22.18
N SER A 199 -11.46 0.35 -22.31
CA SER A 199 -10.55 1.33 -22.94
C SER A 199 -9.19 1.45 -22.20
N LEU A 200 -9.19 1.31 -20.89
CA LEU A 200 -7.93 1.26 -20.13
C LEU A 200 -7.21 -0.06 -20.36
N LEU A 201 -7.94 -1.19 -20.33
CA LEU A 201 -7.36 -2.52 -20.61
C LEU A 201 -6.75 -2.58 -22.01
N ASP A 202 -7.47 -2.09 -23.03
CA ASP A 202 -6.99 -1.99 -24.42
C ASP A 202 -5.70 -1.14 -24.51
N SER A 203 -5.63 -0.05 -23.73
CA SER A 203 -4.43 0.81 -23.69
C SER A 203 -3.24 0.12 -23.02
N ILE A 204 -3.49 -0.74 -22.03
CA ILE A 204 -2.47 -1.57 -21.37
C ILE A 204 -1.97 -2.64 -22.36
N GLU A 205 -2.87 -3.37 -23.01
CA GLU A 205 -2.51 -4.38 -24.01
C GLU A 205 -1.69 -3.76 -25.14
N SER A 206 -2.15 -2.62 -25.68
CA SER A 206 -1.44 -1.89 -26.74
C SER A 206 -0.02 -1.49 -26.33
N PHE A 207 0.17 -1.10 -25.06
CA PHE A 207 1.50 -0.78 -24.55
C PHE A 207 2.41 -2.02 -24.51
N PHE A 208 1.91 -3.15 -24.01
CA PHE A 208 2.69 -4.39 -23.96
C PHE A 208 3.04 -4.91 -25.36
N MET A 209 2.07 -4.89 -26.29
CA MET A 209 2.29 -5.31 -27.69
C MET A 209 3.30 -4.42 -28.42
N GLY A 210 3.40 -3.14 -28.07
CA GLY A 210 4.39 -2.22 -28.62
C GLY A 210 5.80 -2.36 -28.05
N CYS A 211 5.97 -3.12 -26.96
CA CYS A 211 7.26 -3.36 -26.30
C CYS A 211 7.88 -4.72 -26.64
N LEU A 212 7.12 -5.61 -27.32
CA LEU A 212 7.56 -6.91 -27.82
C LEU A 212 8.13 -6.80 -29.24
#